data_0c2f43d66df00b80c0466bdf86fab0df
#
_entry.id   0c2f43d66df00b80c0466bdf86fab0df
#
_cell.length_a   1.000
_cell.length_b   1.000
_cell.length_c   1.000
_cell.angle_alpha   90.00
_cell.angle_beta   90.00
_cell.angle_gamma   90.00
#
_symmetry.space_group_name_H-M   'P 1'
#
loop_
_entity.id
_entity.type
_entity.pdbx_description
1 polymer ?
#
loop_
_entity_poly.entity_id
_entity_poly.type
_entity_poly.pdbx_seq_one_letter_code
_entity_poly.pdbx_strand_id
1 'polypeptide(L)'
;MSTKPPTHILSIHGGMTFKTQKDYLNFLKNCQIKLNKPKKWQDEYLTNELGPKFEIIRPTMPLKENAKYADWKIYFENYLPLLNQKFILIGNSLGGIFLAKYLSENRLPKKAVSVYLVCPPFDGSLSDEDLVGGFKLKKDLSLIEQNAKNVYLMFSQDDDVVPVAHAEKYRQKLKTAKIIIYKSKNGHFKVSKFPEIVKMIKGDLV
;
A
#
# COMPACT_ATOMS: atom_id res chain seq x y z
N MET A 1 -13.72 -11.73 31.43
CA MET A 1 -14.20 -10.75 30.46
C MET A 1 -13.59 -11.14 29.08
N SER A 2 -14.41 -11.55 28.13
CA SER A 2 -13.91 -11.91 26.79
C SER A 2 -13.51 -10.61 26.08
N THR A 3 -12.22 -10.32 25.99
CA THR A 3 -11.72 -9.22 25.19
C THR A 3 -11.93 -9.58 23.72
N LYS A 4 -12.65 -8.74 22.97
CA LYS A 4 -12.79 -8.94 21.52
C LYS A 4 -11.38 -9.02 20.89
N PRO A 5 -11.15 -9.94 19.93
CA PRO A 5 -9.86 -10.04 19.28
C PRO A 5 -9.50 -8.72 18.58
N PRO A 6 -8.21 -8.37 18.51
CA PRO A 6 -7.76 -7.14 17.88
C PRO A 6 -8.15 -7.11 16.40
N THR A 7 -8.33 -5.90 15.87
CA THR A 7 -8.46 -5.71 14.42
C THR A 7 -7.08 -5.85 13.78
N HIS A 8 -6.93 -6.78 12.84
CA HIS A 8 -5.68 -6.94 12.11
C HIS A 8 -5.50 -5.83 11.07
N ILE A 9 -4.30 -5.31 10.97
CA ILE A 9 -3.89 -4.42 9.88
C ILE A 9 -2.75 -5.10 9.13
N LEU A 10 -3.00 -5.57 7.91
CA LEU A 10 -1.95 -6.11 7.05
C LEU A 10 -1.39 -4.98 6.18
N SER A 11 -0.15 -4.59 6.47
CA SER A 11 0.52 -3.45 5.85
C SER A 11 1.61 -3.92 4.89
N ILE A 12 1.41 -3.69 3.60
CA ILE A 12 2.33 -4.04 2.53
C ILE A 12 3.19 -2.83 2.18
N HIS A 13 4.49 -2.98 2.34
CA HIS A 13 5.47 -1.93 2.08
C HIS A 13 5.67 -1.67 0.58
N GLY A 14 6.35 -0.58 0.23
CA GLY A 14 6.81 -0.30 -1.13
C GLY A 14 7.94 -1.21 -1.58
N GLY A 15 8.36 -1.04 -2.81
CA GLY A 15 9.46 -1.79 -3.41
C GLY A 15 9.83 -1.18 -4.74
N MET A 16 10.74 -1.81 -5.46
CA MET A 16 11.21 -1.38 -6.77
C MET A 16 11.10 -2.51 -7.78
N THR A 17 11.06 -2.15 -9.05
CA THR A 17 11.12 -3.09 -10.17
C THR A 17 12.11 -2.57 -11.21
N PHE A 18 12.72 -3.46 -11.98
CA PHE A 18 13.69 -3.09 -13.01
C PHE A 18 13.39 -3.83 -14.30
N LYS A 19 13.49 -3.13 -15.44
CA LYS A 19 13.28 -3.73 -16.77
C LYS A 19 14.30 -4.81 -17.08
N THR A 20 15.56 -4.58 -16.70
CA THR A 20 16.65 -5.52 -16.98
C THR A 20 17.46 -5.85 -15.73
N GLN A 21 18.13 -6.99 -15.75
CA GLN A 21 19.11 -7.35 -14.72
C GLN A 21 20.27 -6.34 -14.65
N LYS A 22 20.65 -5.74 -15.77
CA LYS A 22 21.69 -4.71 -15.82
C LYS A 22 21.28 -3.47 -15.02
N ASP A 23 20.03 -3.01 -15.17
CA ASP A 23 19.51 -1.84 -14.45
C ASP A 23 19.48 -2.11 -12.93
N TYR A 24 19.02 -3.30 -12.53
CA TYR A 24 19.06 -3.72 -11.13
C TYR A 24 20.48 -3.74 -10.56
N LEU A 25 21.44 -4.32 -11.28
CA LEU A 25 22.83 -4.35 -10.83
C LEU A 25 23.45 -2.95 -10.77
N ASN A 26 23.10 -2.06 -11.71
CA ASN A 26 23.52 -0.66 -11.65
C ASN A 26 22.94 0.05 -10.43
N PHE A 27 21.67 -0.17 -10.12
CA PHE A 27 21.05 0.35 -8.89
C PHE A 27 21.83 -0.13 -7.66
N LEU A 28 22.12 -1.42 -7.54
CA LEU A 28 22.85 -1.96 -6.38
C LEU A 28 24.24 -1.36 -6.22
N LYS A 29 24.95 -1.10 -7.32
CA LYS A 29 26.28 -0.48 -7.30
C LYS A 29 26.27 0.98 -6.84
N ASN A 30 25.18 1.71 -7.15
CA ASN A 30 25.10 3.14 -6.95
C ASN A 30 24.16 3.56 -5.81
N CYS A 31 23.39 2.63 -5.23
CA CYS A 31 22.46 2.95 -4.15
C CYS A 31 23.21 3.46 -2.90
N GLN A 32 22.71 4.58 -2.37
CA GLN A 32 23.28 5.14 -1.15
C GLN A 32 22.87 4.33 0.08
N ILE A 33 23.85 3.76 0.76
CA ILE A 33 23.63 3.07 2.03
C ILE A 33 23.55 4.11 3.16
N LYS A 34 22.42 4.15 3.85
CA LYS A 34 22.22 4.97 5.05
C LYS A 34 22.20 4.06 6.27
N LEU A 35 23.18 4.21 7.17
CA LEU A 35 23.25 3.44 8.42
C LEU A 35 22.06 3.78 9.34
N ASN A 36 21.71 5.06 9.43
CA ASN A 36 20.57 5.53 10.20
C ASN A 36 19.43 5.87 9.23
N LYS A 37 18.46 4.98 9.11
CA LYS A 37 17.25 5.24 8.30
C LYS A 37 16.26 6.08 9.11
N PRO A 38 15.68 7.14 8.52
CA PRO A 38 14.64 7.90 9.20
C PRO A 38 13.42 6.99 9.47
N LYS A 39 12.83 7.15 10.65
CA LYS A 39 11.59 6.44 11.01
C LYS A 39 10.46 6.86 10.06
N LYS A 40 9.70 5.89 9.59
CA LYS A 40 8.52 6.11 8.75
C LYS A 40 7.25 6.01 9.60
N TRP A 41 6.18 6.68 9.17
CA TRP A 41 4.90 6.62 9.85
C TRP A 41 4.32 5.20 10.00
N GLN A 42 4.68 4.28 9.10
CA GLN A 42 4.28 2.86 9.14
C GLN A 42 4.99 2.04 10.23
N ASP A 43 6.08 2.56 10.78
CA ASP A 43 6.86 1.88 11.80
C ASP A 43 6.17 1.97 13.18
N GLU A 44 6.88 2.37 14.21
CA GLU A 44 6.39 2.49 15.59
C GLU A 44 5.22 3.48 15.76
N TYR A 45 5.22 4.59 14.97
CA TYR A 45 4.19 5.62 15.09
C TYR A 45 2.79 5.05 14.90
N LEU A 46 2.54 4.31 13.82
CA LEU A 46 1.22 3.73 13.56
C LEU A 46 0.79 2.77 14.67
N THR A 47 1.70 1.95 15.19
CA THR A 47 1.43 1.02 16.28
C THR A 47 1.07 1.74 17.57
N ASN A 48 1.86 2.76 17.94
CA ASN A 48 1.66 3.51 19.17
C ASN A 48 0.34 4.29 19.16
N GLU A 49 0.03 4.93 18.05
CA GLU A 49 -1.18 5.75 17.91
C GLU A 49 -2.48 4.91 17.86
N LEU A 50 -2.43 3.74 17.27
CA LEU A 50 -3.62 2.88 17.19
C LEU A 50 -3.87 2.10 18.49
N GLY A 51 -2.81 1.76 19.21
CA GLY A 51 -2.89 1.07 20.50
C GLY A 51 -3.35 -0.40 20.41
N PRO A 52 -3.62 -1.05 21.56
CA PRO A 52 -3.76 -2.51 21.66
C PRO A 52 -5.04 -3.09 21.03
N LYS A 53 -5.95 -2.25 20.56
CA LYS A 53 -7.13 -2.70 19.81
C LYS A 53 -6.81 -3.15 18.39
N PHE A 54 -5.59 -2.91 17.95
CA PHE A 54 -5.10 -3.23 16.62
C PHE A 54 -3.82 -4.06 16.70
N GLU A 55 -3.71 -5.03 15.83
CA GLU A 55 -2.49 -5.79 15.60
C GLU A 55 -1.99 -5.52 14.19
N ILE A 56 -0.78 -4.97 14.07
CA ILE A 56 -0.23 -4.57 12.77
C ILE A 56 0.78 -5.60 12.29
N ILE A 57 0.43 -6.27 11.21
CA ILE A 57 1.22 -7.30 10.54
C ILE A 57 1.96 -6.65 9.37
N ARG A 58 3.29 -6.72 9.38
CA ARG A 58 4.17 -6.09 8.36
C ARG A 58 5.07 -7.14 7.73
N PRO A 59 4.57 -7.91 6.75
CA PRO A 59 5.43 -8.86 6.05
C PRO A 59 6.53 -8.13 5.28
N THR A 60 7.72 -8.69 5.29
CA THR A 60 8.75 -8.33 4.31
C THR A 60 8.45 -9.09 3.03
N MET A 61 7.93 -8.40 2.02
CA MET A 61 7.59 -9.01 0.74
C MET A 61 8.84 -9.49 0.00
N PRO A 62 8.77 -10.63 -0.71
CA PRO A 62 9.92 -11.22 -1.39
C PRO A 62 10.58 -10.26 -2.37
N LEU A 63 11.92 -10.23 -2.38
CA LEU A 63 12.73 -9.48 -3.36
C LEU A 63 12.24 -8.04 -3.60
N LYS A 64 11.93 -7.31 -2.53
CA LYS A 64 11.33 -5.97 -2.62
C LYS A 64 12.13 -4.96 -3.44
N GLU A 65 13.43 -5.17 -3.60
CA GLU A 65 14.33 -4.35 -4.42
C GLU A 65 14.27 -4.72 -5.92
N ASN A 66 13.65 -5.82 -6.29
CA ASN A 66 13.37 -6.25 -7.67
C ASN A 66 12.13 -7.14 -7.71
N ALA A 67 11.02 -6.55 -7.32
CA ALA A 67 9.77 -7.24 -7.02
C ALA A 67 9.10 -7.85 -8.25
N LYS A 68 8.43 -8.99 -8.05
CA LYS A 68 7.54 -9.63 -9.00
C LYS A 68 6.17 -9.84 -8.39
N TYR A 69 5.13 -9.44 -9.11
CA TYR A 69 3.74 -9.57 -8.65
C TYR A 69 3.37 -11.01 -8.28
N ALA A 70 3.80 -11.99 -9.08
CA ALA A 70 3.48 -13.39 -8.84
C ALA A 70 4.03 -13.90 -7.49
N ASP A 71 5.27 -13.51 -7.16
CA ASP A 71 5.90 -13.90 -5.89
C ASP A 71 5.18 -13.24 -4.71
N TRP A 72 4.86 -11.94 -4.86
CA TRP A 72 4.13 -11.20 -3.84
C TRP A 72 2.72 -11.75 -3.65
N LYS A 73 2.03 -12.15 -4.73
CA LYS A 73 0.69 -12.75 -4.68
C LYS A 73 0.70 -14.03 -3.85
N ILE A 74 1.59 -14.98 -4.16
CA ILE A 74 1.71 -16.25 -3.43
C ILE A 74 1.98 -15.99 -1.95
N TYR A 75 2.92 -15.09 -1.65
CA TYR A 75 3.31 -14.79 -0.28
C TYR A 75 2.21 -14.10 0.50
N PHE A 76 1.52 -13.14 -0.11
CA PHE A 76 0.39 -12.42 0.47
C PHE A 76 -0.79 -13.34 0.77
N GLU A 77 -1.09 -14.29 -0.11
CA GLU A 77 -2.19 -15.23 0.05
C GLU A 77 -2.03 -16.12 1.30
N ASN A 78 -0.80 -16.38 1.76
CA ASN A 78 -0.55 -17.10 3.00
C ASN A 78 -1.00 -16.33 4.26
N TYR A 79 -1.11 -14.99 4.20
CA TYR A 79 -1.59 -14.19 5.33
C TYR A 79 -3.11 -14.14 5.41
N LEU A 80 -3.84 -14.27 4.30
CA LEU A 80 -5.29 -14.09 4.27
C LEU A 80 -6.06 -15.02 5.23
N PRO A 81 -5.73 -16.33 5.34
CA PRO A 81 -6.39 -17.21 6.28
C PRO A 81 -6.14 -16.87 7.75
N LEU A 82 -5.02 -16.19 8.04
CA LEU A 82 -4.60 -15.83 9.39
C LEU A 82 -5.28 -14.54 9.90
N LEU A 83 -5.93 -13.79 9.01
CA LEU A 83 -6.56 -12.53 9.39
C LEU A 83 -7.85 -12.76 10.19
N ASN A 84 -8.04 -11.96 11.24
CA ASN A 84 -9.26 -11.93 12.02
C ASN A 84 -10.49 -11.53 11.17
N GLN A 85 -11.71 -11.68 11.75
CA GLN A 85 -12.95 -11.28 11.05
C GLN A 85 -12.97 -9.79 10.67
N LYS A 86 -12.35 -8.94 11.49
CA LYS A 86 -12.15 -7.53 11.20
C LYS A 86 -10.69 -7.31 10.84
N PHE A 87 -10.45 -6.88 9.62
CA PHE A 87 -9.10 -6.53 9.17
C PHE A 87 -9.11 -5.36 8.19
N ILE A 88 -7.97 -4.70 8.12
CA ILE A 88 -7.69 -3.56 7.26
C ILE A 88 -6.46 -3.90 6.41
N LEU A 89 -6.45 -3.48 5.15
CA LEU A 89 -5.30 -3.58 4.27
C LEU A 89 -4.70 -2.20 4.05
N ILE A 90 -3.39 -2.09 4.18
CA ILE A 90 -2.64 -0.87 3.83
C ILE A 90 -1.59 -1.26 2.80
N GLY A 91 -1.55 -0.58 1.67
CA GLY A 91 -0.49 -0.72 0.66
C GLY A 91 0.17 0.61 0.39
N ASN A 92 1.50 0.65 0.46
CA ASN A 92 2.27 1.86 0.22
C ASN A 92 3.07 1.74 -1.08
N SER A 93 2.99 2.75 -1.97
CA SER A 93 3.77 2.76 -3.22
C SER A 93 3.54 1.49 -4.04
N LEU A 94 4.57 0.71 -4.34
CA LEU A 94 4.44 -0.60 -5.00
C LEU A 94 3.49 -1.56 -4.27
N GLY A 95 3.44 -1.52 -2.91
CA GLY A 95 2.45 -2.25 -2.14
C GLY A 95 1.02 -1.76 -2.38
N GLY A 96 0.86 -0.48 -2.70
CA GLY A 96 -0.43 0.11 -3.07
C GLY A 96 -0.95 -0.44 -4.40
N ILE A 97 -0.13 -0.42 -5.46
CA ILE A 97 -0.56 -1.02 -6.75
C ILE A 97 -0.65 -2.54 -6.67
N PHE A 98 0.18 -3.19 -5.86
CA PHE A 98 0.04 -4.63 -5.60
C PHE A 98 -1.36 -4.96 -5.08
N LEU A 99 -1.81 -4.26 -4.02
CA LEU A 99 -3.16 -4.45 -3.47
C LEU A 99 -4.24 -4.06 -4.48
N ALA A 100 -4.08 -2.95 -5.20
CA ALA A 100 -5.03 -2.54 -6.24
C ALA A 100 -5.19 -3.63 -7.31
N LYS A 101 -4.08 -4.19 -7.80
CA LYS A 101 -4.11 -5.29 -8.77
C LYS A 101 -4.73 -6.54 -8.18
N TYR A 102 -4.26 -6.98 -7.01
CA TYR A 102 -4.76 -8.19 -6.37
C TYR A 102 -6.27 -8.12 -6.13
N LEU A 103 -6.75 -7.03 -5.55
CA LEU A 103 -8.17 -6.83 -5.23
C LEU A 103 -9.05 -6.60 -6.46
N SER A 104 -8.48 -6.16 -7.59
CA SER A 104 -9.20 -6.08 -8.87
C SER A 104 -9.33 -7.43 -9.58
N GLU A 105 -8.54 -8.41 -9.20
CA GLU A 105 -8.48 -9.73 -9.86
C GLU A 105 -9.02 -10.87 -9.00
N ASN A 106 -9.05 -10.70 -7.68
CA ASN A 106 -9.38 -11.77 -6.75
C ASN A 106 -10.41 -11.27 -5.71
N ARG A 107 -11.39 -12.12 -5.39
CA ARG A 107 -12.29 -11.88 -4.25
C ARG A 107 -11.59 -12.30 -2.97
N LEU A 108 -11.65 -11.44 -1.96
CA LEU A 108 -11.21 -11.79 -0.62
C LEU A 108 -12.19 -12.80 0.01
N PRO A 109 -11.69 -13.77 0.80
CA PRO A 109 -12.55 -14.70 1.55
C PRO A 109 -13.50 -13.99 2.50
N LYS A 110 -13.08 -12.85 3.04
CA LYS A 110 -13.85 -11.96 3.92
C LYS A 110 -13.68 -10.52 3.45
N LYS A 111 -14.74 -9.74 3.53
CA LYS A 111 -14.70 -8.32 3.17
C LYS A 111 -13.87 -7.53 4.18
N ALA A 112 -12.86 -6.81 3.72
CA ALA A 112 -12.07 -5.92 4.58
C ALA A 112 -12.93 -4.78 5.14
N VAL A 113 -12.63 -4.30 6.35
CA VAL A 113 -13.22 -3.07 6.88
C VAL A 113 -12.82 -1.90 6.00
N SER A 114 -11.54 -1.78 5.70
CA SER A 114 -11.02 -0.71 4.84
C SER A 114 -9.78 -1.16 4.08
N VAL A 115 -9.56 -0.52 2.94
CA VAL A 115 -8.33 -0.60 2.15
C VAL A 115 -7.77 0.80 2.00
N TYR A 116 -6.51 0.99 2.39
CA TYR A 116 -5.76 2.24 2.24
C TYR A 116 -4.63 2.04 1.23
N LEU A 117 -4.71 2.70 0.10
CA LEU A 117 -3.69 2.71 -0.93
C LEU A 117 -2.96 4.05 -0.86
N VAL A 118 -1.76 4.06 -0.30
CA VAL A 118 -0.96 5.26 -0.10
C VAL A 118 0.03 5.39 -1.24
N CYS A 119 -0.03 6.52 -1.97
CA CYS A 119 0.75 6.80 -3.17
C CYS A 119 0.84 5.61 -4.16
N PRO A 120 -0.29 4.95 -4.50
CA PRO A 120 -0.25 3.82 -5.42
C PRO A 120 0.03 4.30 -6.85
N PRO A 121 1.07 3.83 -7.55
CA PRO A 121 1.16 4.06 -8.99
C PRO A 121 -0.02 3.40 -9.70
N PHE A 122 -0.50 4.02 -10.79
CA PHE A 122 -1.53 3.43 -11.65
C PHE A 122 -0.91 2.68 -12.84
N ASP A 123 0.14 3.24 -13.39
CA ASP A 123 0.89 2.71 -14.52
C ASP A 123 2.36 3.16 -14.44
N GLY A 124 3.14 2.87 -15.47
CA GLY A 124 4.57 3.18 -15.54
C GLY A 124 4.92 4.63 -15.83
N SER A 125 3.98 5.60 -15.76
CA SER A 125 4.29 7.03 -15.87
C SER A 125 4.81 7.58 -14.52
N LEU A 126 5.95 7.05 -14.08
CA LEU A 126 6.67 7.44 -12.88
C LEU A 126 7.82 8.40 -13.23
N SER A 127 8.33 9.12 -12.23
CA SER A 127 9.40 10.10 -12.47
C SER A 127 10.71 9.44 -12.87
N ASP A 128 11.22 8.51 -12.06
CA ASP A 128 12.53 7.87 -12.28
C ASP A 128 12.52 6.37 -11.92
N GLU A 129 11.35 5.73 -11.89
CA GLU A 129 11.24 4.33 -11.55
C GLU A 129 10.53 3.53 -12.63
N ASP A 130 10.88 2.25 -12.76
CA ASP A 130 10.16 1.31 -13.59
C ASP A 130 8.98 0.70 -12.84
N LEU A 131 7.90 0.43 -13.56
CA LEU A 131 6.79 -0.38 -13.09
C LEU A 131 6.62 -1.60 -14.01
N VAL A 132 7.38 -2.62 -13.71
CA VAL A 132 7.40 -3.89 -14.45
C VAL A 132 7.17 -5.07 -13.51
N GLY A 133 7.55 -6.29 -13.86
CA GLY A 133 7.41 -7.45 -12.95
C GLY A 133 5.97 -7.90 -12.75
N GLY A 134 5.06 -7.55 -13.67
CA GLY A 134 3.67 -8.02 -13.66
C GLY A 134 2.69 -7.16 -12.86
N PHE A 135 3.08 -5.98 -12.38
CA PHE A 135 2.21 -5.08 -11.57
C PHE A 135 1.17 -4.30 -12.40
N LYS A 136 1.14 -4.42 -13.71
CA LYS A 136 0.18 -3.74 -14.57
C LYS A 136 -1.27 -4.04 -14.16
N LEU A 137 -2.07 -2.98 -13.97
CA LEU A 137 -3.50 -3.08 -13.64
C LEU A 137 -4.32 -3.52 -14.86
N LYS A 138 -5.46 -4.18 -14.59
CA LYS A 138 -6.52 -4.46 -15.58
C LYS A 138 -7.32 -3.19 -15.88
N LYS A 139 -8.13 -3.23 -16.95
CA LYS A 139 -9.04 -2.13 -17.33
C LYS A 139 -10.14 -1.90 -16.30
N ASP A 140 -10.69 -2.98 -15.72
CA ASP A 140 -11.74 -2.94 -14.71
C ASP A 140 -11.14 -3.11 -13.31
N LEU A 141 -11.40 -2.14 -12.44
CA LEU A 141 -10.97 -2.12 -11.05
C LEU A 141 -12.15 -2.20 -10.07
N SER A 142 -13.38 -2.38 -10.55
CA SER A 142 -14.60 -2.32 -9.73
C SER A 142 -14.61 -3.35 -8.58
N LEU A 143 -13.95 -4.49 -8.75
CA LEU A 143 -13.87 -5.53 -7.72
C LEU A 143 -13.14 -5.05 -6.46
N ILE A 144 -12.26 -4.04 -6.56
CA ILE A 144 -11.61 -3.44 -5.38
C ILE A 144 -12.65 -2.95 -4.39
N GLU A 145 -13.69 -2.24 -4.87
CA GLU A 145 -14.75 -1.66 -4.06
C GLU A 145 -15.69 -2.72 -3.45
N GLN A 146 -15.75 -3.89 -4.06
CA GLN A 146 -16.53 -5.01 -3.54
C GLN A 146 -15.79 -5.76 -2.42
N ASN A 147 -14.45 -5.71 -2.40
CA ASN A 147 -13.58 -6.38 -1.43
C ASN A 147 -13.44 -5.65 -0.09
N ALA A 148 -13.91 -4.39 0.02
CA ALA A 148 -13.84 -3.62 1.26
C ALA A 148 -15.13 -2.81 1.49
N LYS A 149 -15.40 -2.43 2.76
CA LYS A 149 -16.47 -1.48 3.06
C LYS A 149 -16.07 -0.06 2.63
N ASN A 150 -14.82 0.30 2.90
CA ASN A 150 -14.26 1.59 2.55
C ASN A 150 -12.96 1.42 1.74
N VAL A 151 -12.78 2.21 0.69
CA VAL A 151 -11.55 2.25 -0.10
C VAL A 151 -11.05 3.68 -0.15
N TYR A 152 -9.79 3.87 0.24
CA TYR A 152 -9.12 5.16 0.26
C TYR A 152 -7.86 5.11 -0.59
N LEU A 153 -7.68 6.11 -1.44
CA LEU A 153 -6.45 6.34 -2.16
C LEU A 153 -5.87 7.70 -1.75
N MET A 154 -4.61 7.73 -1.39
CA MET A 154 -3.96 8.91 -0.85
C MET A 154 -2.78 9.31 -1.74
N PHE A 155 -2.76 10.56 -2.15
CA PHE A 155 -1.71 11.13 -2.99
C PHE A 155 -1.19 12.44 -2.39
N SER A 156 -0.01 12.87 -2.80
CA SER A 156 0.58 14.14 -2.41
C SER A 156 1.00 14.94 -3.64
N GLN A 157 0.78 16.26 -3.60
CA GLN A 157 1.15 17.13 -4.73
C GLN A 157 2.67 17.25 -4.91
N ASP A 158 3.42 17.06 -3.82
CA ASP A 158 4.88 17.09 -3.81
C ASP A 158 5.55 15.72 -3.96
N ASP A 159 4.77 14.69 -4.38
CA ASP A 159 5.33 13.34 -4.56
C ASP A 159 6.33 13.32 -5.72
N ASP A 160 7.58 12.98 -5.39
CA ASP A 160 8.73 12.96 -6.28
C ASP A 160 8.92 11.63 -7.02
N VAL A 161 8.06 10.64 -6.76
CA VAL A 161 8.10 9.30 -7.39
C VAL A 161 6.83 9.01 -8.17
N VAL A 162 5.66 9.13 -7.52
CA VAL A 162 4.35 8.88 -8.12
C VAL A 162 3.63 10.20 -8.35
N PRO A 163 3.61 10.73 -9.57
CA PRO A 163 2.94 12.00 -9.87
C PRO A 163 1.47 11.99 -9.45
N VAL A 164 0.98 13.10 -8.90
CA VAL A 164 -0.41 13.24 -8.42
C VAL A 164 -1.46 12.96 -9.51
N ALA A 165 -1.08 13.05 -10.78
CA ALA A 165 -1.93 12.70 -11.93
C ALA A 165 -2.45 11.25 -11.89
N HIS A 166 -1.77 10.35 -11.17
CA HIS A 166 -2.26 8.99 -10.95
C HIS A 166 -3.58 8.94 -10.18
N ALA A 167 -3.85 9.94 -9.34
CA ALA A 167 -5.12 10.08 -8.63
C ALA A 167 -6.30 10.14 -9.59
N GLU A 168 -6.17 10.92 -10.68
CA GLU A 168 -7.24 11.06 -11.69
C GLU A 168 -7.46 9.76 -12.47
N LYS A 169 -6.39 9.03 -12.79
CA LYS A 169 -6.50 7.73 -13.45
C LYS A 169 -7.31 6.72 -12.61
N TYR A 170 -7.09 6.70 -11.29
CA TYR A 170 -7.91 5.89 -10.38
C TYR A 170 -9.34 6.40 -10.29
N ARG A 171 -9.57 7.72 -10.21
CA ARG A 171 -10.92 8.34 -10.14
C ARG A 171 -11.80 7.93 -11.31
N GLN A 172 -11.23 7.79 -12.50
CA GLN A 172 -11.93 7.35 -13.69
C GLN A 172 -12.34 5.87 -13.64
N LYS A 173 -11.78 5.07 -12.76
CA LYS A 173 -12.00 3.61 -12.65
C LYS A 173 -12.79 3.18 -11.42
N LEU A 174 -12.77 3.99 -10.37
CA LEU A 174 -13.38 3.68 -9.08
C LEU A 174 -14.51 4.69 -8.82
N LYS A 175 -15.70 4.19 -8.46
CA LYS A 175 -16.91 5.01 -8.32
C LYS A 175 -17.16 5.49 -6.89
N THR A 176 -16.79 4.68 -5.90
CA THR A 176 -17.10 4.91 -4.47
C THR A 176 -15.85 5.14 -3.62
N ALA A 177 -14.67 4.84 -4.17
CA ALA A 177 -13.41 5.05 -3.48
C ALA A 177 -13.16 6.54 -3.19
N LYS A 178 -12.71 6.84 -1.98
CA LYS A 178 -12.35 8.19 -1.57
C LYS A 178 -10.91 8.50 -1.96
N ILE A 179 -10.72 9.44 -2.88
CA ILE A 179 -9.39 9.89 -3.31
C ILE A 179 -9.05 11.19 -2.56
N ILE A 180 -7.96 11.14 -1.80
CA ILE A 180 -7.48 12.21 -0.94
C ILE A 180 -6.15 12.71 -1.50
N ILE A 181 -6.07 14.00 -1.77
CA ILE A 181 -4.84 14.63 -2.28
C ILE A 181 -4.35 15.61 -1.21
N TYR A 182 -3.18 15.37 -0.67
CA TYR A 182 -2.52 16.24 0.28
C TYR A 182 -1.68 17.29 -0.45
N LYS A 183 -1.56 18.48 0.13
CA LYS A 183 -0.67 19.52 -0.40
C LYS A 183 0.79 19.09 -0.32
N SER A 184 1.18 18.50 0.81
CA SER A 184 2.52 17.95 0.99
C SER A 184 2.52 16.80 2.00
N LYS A 185 3.30 15.77 1.69
CA LYS A 185 3.67 14.64 2.58
C LYS A 185 5.18 14.38 2.54
N ASN A 186 5.97 15.45 2.39
CA ASN A 186 7.42 15.39 2.29
C ASN A 186 7.87 14.46 1.15
N GLY A 187 7.41 14.75 -0.05
CA GLY A 187 7.60 13.91 -1.23
C GLY A 187 6.75 12.64 -1.16
N HIS A 188 7.35 11.50 -1.42
CA HIS A 188 6.71 10.19 -1.50
C HIS A 188 6.32 9.63 -0.11
N PHE A 189 5.48 10.37 0.63
CA PHE A 189 5.04 10.05 2.01
C PHE A 189 6.20 9.74 2.97
N LYS A 190 7.31 10.50 2.81
CA LYS A 190 8.53 10.38 3.63
C LYS A 190 8.38 11.07 5.00
N VAL A 191 7.21 10.93 5.62
CA VAL A 191 6.88 11.52 6.93
C VAL A 191 7.06 10.49 8.05
N SER A 192 7.45 10.95 9.25
CA SER A 192 7.55 10.10 10.44
C SER A 192 6.20 9.93 11.16
N LYS A 193 5.23 10.82 10.90
CA LYS A 193 3.88 10.81 11.48
C LYS A 193 2.85 11.02 10.39
N PHE A 194 1.69 10.33 10.52
CA PHE A 194 0.57 10.46 9.59
C PHE A 194 -0.76 10.40 10.36
N PRO A 195 -1.11 11.48 11.11
CA PRO A 195 -2.27 11.48 11.99
C PRO A 195 -3.61 11.31 11.26
N GLU A 196 -3.70 11.74 10.00
CA GLU A 196 -4.91 11.62 9.22
C GLU A 196 -5.28 10.14 8.96
N ILE A 197 -4.32 9.27 8.61
CA ILE A 197 -4.61 7.84 8.42
C ILE A 197 -5.02 7.18 9.73
N VAL A 198 -4.40 7.57 10.86
CA VAL A 198 -4.77 7.07 12.19
C VAL A 198 -6.22 7.42 12.52
N LYS A 199 -6.61 8.68 12.30
CA LYS A 199 -7.99 9.15 12.53
C LYS A 199 -8.98 8.37 11.67
N MET A 200 -8.67 8.14 10.40
CA MET A 200 -9.53 7.41 9.48
C MET A 200 -9.67 5.94 9.89
N ILE A 201 -8.56 5.27 10.21
CA ILE A 201 -8.58 3.87 10.69
C ILE A 201 -9.45 3.71 11.94
N LYS A 202 -9.31 4.62 12.90
CA LYS A 202 -10.15 4.60 14.13
C LYS A 202 -11.62 4.85 13.80
N GLY A 203 -11.92 5.77 12.88
CA GLY A 203 -13.29 6.09 12.45
C GLY A 203 -13.98 4.96 11.69
N ASP A 204 -13.26 4.15 10.93
CA ASP A 204 -13.83 3.04 10.15
C ASP A 204 -14.33 1.85 11.01
N LEU A 205 -14.00 1.83 12.29
CA LEU A 205 -14.44 0.78 13.24
C LEU A 205 -15.65 1.17 14.10
N VAL A 206 -16.06 2.42 14.02
CA VAL A 206 -17.28 2.94 14.63
C VAL A 206 -18.46 2.69 13.70
#